data_06517ddba6c45f01b40f4cd7182408b4
#
_entry.id   06517ddba6c45f01b40f4cd7182408b4
#
_cell.length_a   1.000
_cell.length_b   1.000
_cell.length_c   1.000
_cell.angle_alpha   90.00
_cell.angle_beta   90.00
_cell.angle_gamma   90.00
#
_symmetry.space_group_name_H-M   'P 1'
#
loop_
_entity.id
_entity.type
_entity.pdbx_description
1 polymer ?
#
loop_
_entity_poly.entity_id
_entity_poly.type
_entity_poly.pdbx_seq_one_letter_code
_entity_poly.pdbx_strand_id
1 'polypeptide(L)'
;MKYAIIGAGGTGGSLGFFLTKAGKDVTLIARGKHLEAIRKNGLGMERLWDHKREMIPVKACTVEEYSDTPDVILVCVKGYSMTETIPVIRKLAGKDTVVLPILNIYGTGGKLQKEFPELTVPDGCIYVSANILEPGVILRHGKILRVVFGARKPEEETEKMREIAKDMACENIEVILSEDIRRDAMVKFSYVSPIGVAGLYCNATAADFQKDGEAREMFKALITEIVALSHTMGIEFQEDLVERNLKIVAPLAPEATTSMQRDVYAGKKSEIDGLVYEIVRLGKEYGVPLPEYEKAAARFHEQGLK
;
A
#
# COMPACT_ATOMS: atom_id res chain seq x y z
N MET A 1 13.31 -4.70 18.05
CA MET A 1 12.96 -3.33 17.60
C MET A 1 11.59 -2.95 18.09
N LYS A 2 11.35 -1.65 18.31
CA LYS A 2 10.03 -1.08 18.63
C LYS A 2 9.37 -0.54 17.36
N TYR A 3 8.14 -0.94 17.11
CA TYR A 3 7.36 -0.54 15.95
C TYR A 3 6.16 0.32 16.37
N ALA A 4 6.02 1.49 15.76
CA ALA A 4 4.77 2.26 15.78
C ALA A 4 4.09 2.13 14.42
N ILE A 5 2.85 1.67 14.38
CA ILE A 5 2.10 1.50 13.12
C ILE A 5 1.02 2.57 13.05
N ILE A 6 1.18 3.54 12.16
CA ILE A 6 0.20 4.59 11.91
C ILE A 6 -0.84 4.06 10.93
N GLY A 7 -2.07 3.86 11.42
CA GLY A 7 -3.17 3.30 10.66
C GLY A 7 -3.35 1.79 10.88
N ALA A 8 -4.29 1.42 11.74
CA ALA A 8 -4.62 0.03 12.09
C ALA A 8 -5.68 -0.60 11.16
N GLY A 9 -5.70 -0.20 9.87
CA GLY A 9 -6.58 -0.77 8.85
C GLY A 9 -6.13 -2.15 8.38
N GLY A 10 -6.62 -2.60 7.21
CA GLY A 10 -6.28 -3.92 6.67
C GLY A 10 -4.77 -4.19 6.61
N THR A 11 -3.99 -3.20 6.13
CA THR A 11 -2.52 -3.30 6.04
C THR A 11 -1.86 -3.26 7.40
N GLY A 12 -2.03 -2.17 8.15
CA GLY A 12 -1.34 -2.00 9.42
C GLY A 12 -1.84 -2.95 10.50
N GLY A 13 -3.13 -3.30 10.49
CA GLY A 13 -3.68 -4.33 11.38
C GLY A 13 -3.11 -5.71 11.08
N SER A 14 -2.90 -6.07 9.79
CA SER A 14 -2.26 -7.34 9.43
C SER A 14 -0.81 -7.40 9.90
N LEU A 15 -0.03 -6.34 9.67
CA LEU A 15 1.35 -6.25 10.14
C LEU A 15 1.41 -6.27 11.67
N GLY A 16 0.59 -5.45 12.34
CA GLY A 16 0.54 -5.38 13.80
C GLY A 16 0.18 -6.71 14.44
N PHE A 17 -0.77 -7.44 13.85
CA PHE A 17 -1.15 -8.77 14.32
C PHE A 17 0.03 -9.75 14.28
N PHE A 18 0.65 -9.92 13.12
CA PHE A 18 1.70 -10.93 12.96
C PHE A 18 3.02 -10.54 13.62
N LEU A 19 3.39 -9.27 13.61
CA LEU A 19 4.57 -8.80 14.36
C LEU A 19 4.38 -9.01 15.87
N THR A 20 3.21 -8.67 16.43
CA THR A 20 2.92 -8.92 17.85
C THR A 20 2.93 -10.42 18.15
N LYS A 21 2.33 -11.24 17.29
CA LYS A 21 2.33 -12.71 17.44
C LYS A 21 3.74 -13.29 17.37
N ALA A 22 4.64 -12.68 16.62
CA ALA A 22 6.07 -13.03 16.57
C ALA A 22 6.88 -12.48 17.75
N GLY A 23 6.23 -11.90 18.77
CA GLY A 23 6.88 -11.38 19.98
C GLY A 23 7.58 -10.04 19.79
N LYS A 24 7.29 -9.29 18.73
CA LYS A 24 7.86 -7.95 18.52
C LYS A 24 7.13 -6.90 19.35
N ASP A 25 7.86 -5.84 19.72
CA ASP A 25 7.30 -4.70 20.45
C ASP A 25 6.58 -3.77 19.48
N VAL A 26 5.25 -3.90 19.39
CA VAL A 26 4.41 -3.21 18.43
C VAL A 26 3.35 -2.38 19.14
N THR A 27 3.18 -1.14 18.73
CA THR A 27 2.05 -0.28 19.13
C THR A 27 1.29 0.19 17.91
N LEU A 28 -0.01 -0.09 17.88
CA LEU A 28 -0.92 0.43 16.85
C LEU A 28 -1.37 1.84 17.22
N ILE A 29 -1.15 2.79 16.33
CA ILE A 29 -1.73 4.15 16.45
C ILE A 29 -3.08 4.13 15.72
N ALA A 30 -4.15 4.17 16.49
CA ALA A 30 -5.52 4.00 15.99
C ALA A 30 -6.48 5.02 16.63
N ARG A 31 -7.72 5.05 16.17
CA ARG A 31 -8.74 5.99 16.67
C ARG A 31 -10.15 5.39 16.63
N GLY A 32 -11.05 6.02 17.40
CA GLY A 32 -12.49 5.73 17.40
C GLY A 32 -12.84 4.29 17.75
N LYS A 33 -13.98 3.81 17.26
CA LYS A 33 -14.52 2.48 17.59
C LYS A 33 -13.56 1.32 17.34
N HIS A 34 -12.65 1.46 16.34
CA HIS A 34 -11.67 0.42 16.07
C HIS A 34 -10.64 0.32 17.19
N LEU A 35 -10.11 1.45 17.68
CA LEU A 35 -9.21 1.48 18.82
C LEU A 35 -9.88 0.96 20.10
N GLU A 36 -11.12 1.41 20.38
CA GLU A 36 -11.88 0.96 21.54
C GLU A 36 -12.07 -0.56 21.56
N ALA A 37 -12.41 -1.14 20.41
CA ALA A 37 -12.58 -2.59 20.27
C ALA A 37 -11.26 -3.33 20.47
N ILE A 38 -10.15 -2.83 19.88
CA ILE A 38 -8.81 -3.44 20.06
C ILE A 38 -8.41 -3.42 21.54
N ARG A 39 -8.62 -2.32 22.24
CA ARG A 39 -8.30 -2.20 23.67
C ARG A 39 -9.10 -3.16 24.54
N LYS A 40 -10.38 -3.33 24.21
CA LYS A 40 -11.29 -4.18 25.00
C LYS A 40 -11.06 -5.67 24.74
N ASN A 41 -10.86 -6.05 23.49
CA ASN A 41 -10.95 -7.45 23.06
C ASN A 41 -9.63 -8.00 22.46
N GLY A 42 -8.62 -7.14 22.25
CA GLY A 42 -7.46 -7.45 21.41
C GLY A 42 -7.74 -7.19 19.93
N LEU A 43 -6.74 -7.43 19.08
CA LEU A 43 -6.85 -7.38 17.63
C LEU A 43 -7.22 -8.74 17.09
N GLY A 44 -8.30 -8.80 16.29
CA GLY A 44 -8.77 -9.99 15.62
C GLY A 44 -8.23 -10.11 14.20
N MET A 45 -7.93 -11.35 13.82
CA MET A 45 -7.62 -11.73 12.44
C MET A 45 -8.54 -12.86 12.01
N GLU A 46 -9.42 -12.57 11.03
CA GLU A 46 -10.23 -13.57 10.38
C GLU A 46 -9.68 -13.89 9.00
N ARG A 47 -9.66 -15.18 8.64
CA ARG A 47 -9.10 -15.67 7.38
C ARG A 47 -10.23 -16.16 6.50
N LEU A 48 -10.38 -15.57 5.30
CA LEU A 48 -11.46 -15.93 4.40
C LEU A 48 -11.38 -17.37 3.88
N TRP A 49 -10.16 -17.93 3.76
CA TRP A 49 -9.95 -19.25 3.14
C TRP A 49 -10.24 -20.46 4.05
N ASP A 50 -10.35 -20.27 5.37
CA ASP A 50 -10.65 -21.33 6.33
C ASP A 50 -11.61 -20.88 7.45
N HIS A 51 -12.11 -19.65 7.35
CA HIS A 51 -13.05 -19.01 8.29
C HIS A 51 -12.59 -19.03 9.75
N LYS A 52 -11.29 -19.16 10.00
CA LYS A 52 -10.74 -19.12 11.35
C LYS A 52 -10.51 -17.69 11.79
N ARG A 53 -10.96 -17.41 13.01
CA ARG A 53 -10.71 -16.13 13.70
C ARG A 53 -9.79 -16.37 14.89
N GLU A 54 -8.78 -15.55 15.01
CA GLU A 54 -7.87 -15.52 16.14
C GLU A 54 -7.85 -14.11 16.72
N MET A 55 -7.87 -14.01 18.06
CA MET A 55 -7.77 -12.74 18.79
C MET A 55 -6.47 -12.76 19.58
N ILE A 56 -5.71 -11.66 19.52
CA ILE A 56 -4.48 -11.52 20.30
C ILE A 56 -4.45 -10.17 21.04
N PRO A 57 -3.88 -10.11 22.24
CA PRO A 57 -3.63 -8.83 22.89
C PRO A 57 -2.58 -8.05 22.09
N VAL A 58 -2.84 -6.76 21.83
CA VAL A 58 -1.90 -5.85 21.16
C VAL A 58 -1.89 -4.52 21.89
N LYS A 59 -0.75 -3.81 21.88
CA LYS A 59 -0.68 -2.43 22.34
C LYS A 59 -1.34 -1.54 21.30
N ALA A 60 -2.29 -0.69 21.73
CA ALA A 60 -2.95 0.28 20.85
C ALA A 60 -3.29 1.55 21.64
N CYS A 61 -3.01 2.70 21.01
CA CYS A 61 -3.26 4.01 21.62
C CYS A 61 -3.58 5.07 20.56
N THR A 62 -4.02 6.23 21.00
CA THR A 62 -4.08 7.42 20.16
C THR A 62 -2.69 8.03 19.99
N VAL A 63 -2.55 9.01 19.11
CA VAL A 63 -1.29 9.75 18.91
C VAL A 63 -0.91 10.50 20.21
N GLU A 64 -1.89 11.02 20.93
CA GLU A 64 -1.69 11.81 22.15
C GLU A 64 -1.14 10.97 23.30
N GLU A 65 -1.58 9.71 23.39
CA GLU A 65 -1.20 8.77 24.45
C GLU A 65 0.14 8.07 24.19
N TYR A 66 0.63 8.10 22.95
CA TYR A 66 1.91 7.48 22.63
C TYR A 66 3.07 8.29 23.22
N SER A 67 3.84 7.66 24.10
CA SER A 67 4.91 8.31 24.88
C SER A 67 6.30 7.70 24.68
N ASP A 68 6.43 6.70 23.81
CA ASP A 68 7.70 6.03 23.54
C ASP A 68 8.36 6.60 22.26
N THR A 69 9.60 6.19 21.98
CA THR A 69 10.31 6.49 20.74
C THR A 69 10.48 5.19 19.95
N PRO A 70 9.85 5.05 18.77
CA PRO A 70 9.97 3.82 17.98
C PRO A 70 11.28 3.77 17.19
N ASP A 71 11.81 2.56 16.98
CA ASP A 71 12.86 2.33 16.00
C ASP A 71 12.35 2.47 14.57
N VAL A 72 11.09 2.05 14.35
CA VAL A 72 10.45 2.03 13.03
C VAL A 72 9.01 2.56 13.13
N ILE A 73 8.69 3.51 12.28
CA ILE A 73 7.31 3.95 12.05
C ILE A 73 6.84 3.36 10.73
N LEU A 74 5.87 2.43 10.77
CA LEU A 74 5.18 1.93 9.58
C LEU A 74 3.98 2.82 9.29
N VAL A 75 3.99 3.50 8.14
CA VAL A 75 2.85 4.34 7.70
C VAL A 75 1.94 3.50 6.81
N CYS A 76 0.78 3.10 7.36
CA CYS A 76 -0.16 2.17 6.74
C CYS A 76 -1.55 2.80 6.51
N VAL A 77 -1.60 4.10 6.31
CA VAL A 77 -2.83 4.83 6.02
C VAL A 77 -3.20 4.73 4.54
N LYS A 78 -4.39 5.18 4.19
CA LYS A 78 -4.76 5.44 2.79
C LYS A 78 -4.01 6.67 2.27
N GLY A 79 -3.67 6.68 0.97
CA GLY A 79 -2.88 7.73 0.35
C GLY A 79 -3.39 9.15 0.60
N TYR A 80 -4.70 9.35 0.59
CA TYR A 80 -5.33 10.64 0.87
C TYR A 80 -5.17 11.13 2.31
N SER A 81 -4.70 10.29 3.23
CA SER A 81 -4.39 10.65 4.62
C SER A 81 -2.89 10.76 4.90
N MET A 82 -2.05 10.66 3.88
CA MET A 82 -0.59 10.69 4.07
C MET A 82 -0.13 12.03 4.68
N THR A 83 -0.67 13.16 4.22
CA THR A 83 -0.33 14.49 4.77
C THR A 83 -0.71 14.62 6.24
N GLU A 84 -1.81 13.98 6.68
CA GLU A 84 -2.24 13.95 8.07
C GLU A 84 -1.24 13.20 8.97
N THR A 85 -0.38 12.36 8.40
CA THR A 85 0.63 11.62 9.17
C THR A 85 1.88 12.44 9.50
N ILE A 86 2.13 13.56 8.79
CA ILE A 86 3.33 14.39 8.98
C ILE A 86 3.44 14.89 10.43
N PRO A 87 2.43 15.55 11.03
CA PRO A 87 2.51 15.96 12.43
C PRO A 87 2.61 14.77 13.40
N VAL A 88 2.05 13.62 13.05
CA VAL A 88 2.15 12.40 13.85
C VAL A 88 3.57 11.88 13.86
N ILE A 89 4.19 11.71 12.67
CA ILE A 89 5.58 11.27 12.53
C ILE A 89 6.51 12.22 13.30
N ARG A 90 6.33 13.54 13.13
CA ARG A 90 7.14 14.56 13.82
C ARG A 90 7.07 14.45 15.34
N LYS A 91 5.91 14.03 15.88
CA LYS A 91 5.74 13.80 17.32
C LYS A 91 6.39 12.50 17.79
N LEU A 92 6.32 11.44 17.00
CA LEU A 92 6.75 10.10 17.42
C LEU A 92 8.22 9.81 17.14
N ALA A 93 8.77 10.35 16.04
CA ALA A 93 10.10 10.00 15.58
C ALA A 93 11.20 10.57 16.48
N GLY A 94 12.16 9.73 16.83
CA GLY A 94 13.48 10.14 17.32
C GLY A 94 14.48 10.27 16.17
N LYS A 95 15.70 10.72 16.47
CA LYS A 95 16.74 10.97 15.46
C LYS A 95 17.14 9.72 14.64
N ASP A 96 17.03 8.54 15.21
CA ASP A 96 17.41 7.26 14.60
C ASP A 96 16.19 6.44 14.13
N THR A 97 14.99 7.04 14.15
CA THR A 97 13.76 6.40 13.69
C THR A 97 13.75 6.29 12.17
N VAL A 98 13.46 5.09 11.66
CA VAL A 98 13.19 4.88 10.23
C VAL A 98 11.69 4.99 9.97
N VAL A 99 11.29 5.81 9.01
CA VAL A 99 9.89 5.98 8.63
C VAL A 99 9.65 5.24 7.32
N LEU A 100 8.87 4.16 7.37
CA LEU A 100 8.59 3.29 6.22
C LEU A 100 7.13 3.41 5.80
N PRO A 101 6.82 4.20 4.75
CA PRO A 101 5.49 4.22 4.16
C PRO A 101 5.25 2.96 3.34
N ILE A 102 4.11 2.31 3.62
CA ILE A 102 3.70 1.06 2.96
C ILE A 102 2.30 1.27 2.38
N LEU A 103 2.21 2.04 1.32
CA LEU A 103 0.97 2.40 0.64
C LEU A 103 0.89 1.73 -0.75
N ASN A 104 -0.27 1.85 -1.39
CA ASN A 104 -0.47 1.41 -2.78
C ASN A 104 -0.03 2.46 -3.82
N ILE A 105 0.41 3.62 -3.36
CA ILE A 105 0.79 4.77 -4.19
C ILE A 105 2.31 4.76 -4.37
N TYR A 106 2.76 4.98 -5.60
CA TYR A 106 4.17 5.04 -5.95
C TYR A 106 4.85 6.31 -5.39
N GLY A 107 6.13 6.18 -4.96
CA GLY A 107 6.99 7.30 -4.57
C GLY A 107 6.63 7.99 -3.25
N THR A 108 5.87 7.32 -2.38
CA THR A 108 5.43 7.90 -1.09
C THR A 108 6.58 8.14 -0.11
N GLY A 109 7.63 7.31 -0.14
CA GLY A 109 8.83 7.51 0.68
C GLY A 109 9.59 8.77 0.27
N GLY A 110 9.77 8.99 -1.03
CA GLY A 110 10.39 10.21 -1.53
C GLY A 110 9.62 11.48 -1.18
N LYS A 111 8.29 11.42 -1.15
CA LYS A 111 7.45 12.54 -0.72
C LYS A 111 7.63 12.83 0.78
N LEU A 112 7.60 11.80 1.63
CA LEU A 112 7.84 11.96 3.07
C LEU A 112 9.29 12.36 3.39
N GLN A 113 10.28 11.88 2.63
CA GLN A 113 11.68 12.27 2.83
C GLN A 113 11.89 13.79 2.70
N LYS A 114 11.12 14.47 1.84
CA LYS A 114 11.18 15.94 1.70
C LYS A 114 10.68 16.65 2.97
N GLU A 115 9.74 16.04 3.71
CA GLU A 115 9.22 16.59 4.97
C GLU A 115 10.11 16.27 6.18
N PHE A 116 10.96 15.25 6.06
CA PHE A 116 11.86 14.75 7.11
C PHE A 116 13.27 14.50 6.54
N PRO A 117 14.00 15.54 6.12
CA PRO A 117 15.34 15.39 5.53
C PRO A 117 16.35 14.78 6.50
N GLU A 118 16.10 14.89 7.82
CA GLU A 118 16.95 14.38 8.89
C GLU A 118 16.73 12.90 9.22
N LEU A 119 15.62 12.30 8.75
CA LEU A 119 15.29 10.90 9.01
C LEU A 119 15.61 10.00 7.81
N THR A 120 15.75 8.72 8.06
CA THR A 120 15.78 7.71 6.99
C THR A 120 14.35 7.35 6.60
N VAL A 121 13.97 7.67 5.36
CA VAL A 121 12.64 7.38 4.82
C VAL A 121 12.77 6.61 3.50
N PRO A 122 12.92 5.28 3.51
CA PRO A 122 12.98 4.48 2.30
C PRO A 122 11.63 4.46 1.56
N ASP A 123 11.63 4.06 0.30
CA ASP A 123 10.38 3.69 -0.37
C ASP A 123 9.98 2.26 0.01
N GLY A 124 8.66 1.99 0.00
CA GLY A 124 8.14 0.67 0.31
C GLY A 124 6.79 0.39 -0.33
N CYS A 125 6.53 -0.88 -0.52
CA CYS A 125 5.23 -1.36 -0.94
C CYS A 125 4.88 -2.68 -0.24
N ILE A 126 3.61 -3.07 -0.29
CA ILE A 126 3.13 -4.28 0.39
C ILE A 126 2.16 -5.07 -0.48
N TYR A 127 2.30 -6.37 -0.48
CA TYR A 127 1.36 -7.31 -1.07
C TYR A 127 0.51 -7.89 0.06
N VAL A 128 -0.72 -7.42 0.18
CA VAL A 128 -1.71 -7.86 1.15
C VAL A 128 -3.11 -7.62 0.59
N SER A 129 -4.01 -8.54 0.83
CA SER A 129 -5.44 -8.35 0.58
C SER A 129 -6.18 -8.48 1.90
N ALA A 130 -6.53 -7.36 2.49
CA ALA A 130 -7.19 -7.29 3.80
C ALA A 130 -7.99 -5.99 3.95
N ASN A 131 -9.02 -6.05 4.80
CA ASN A 131 -9.81 -4.90 5.21
C ASN A 131 -10.28 -5.05 6.66
N ILE A 132 -10.80 -3.99 7.24
CA ILE A 132 -11.52 -4.09 8.51
C ILE A 132 -12.86 -4.77 8.24
N LEU A 133 -13.11 -5.91 8.89
CA LEU A 133 -14.40 -6.61 8.86
C LEU A 133 -15.41 -5.92 9.78
N GLU A 134 -14.98 -5.70 11.00
CA GLU A 134 -15.70 -4.99 12.06
C GLU A 134 -14.70 -4.31 13.01
N PRO A 135 -15.11 -3.38 13.87
CA PRO A 135 -14.19 -2.76 14.82
C PRO A 135 -13.38 -3.79 15.60
N GLY A 136 -12.05 -3.68 15.55
CA GLY A 136 -11.11 -4.60 16.21
C GLY A 136 -10.79 -5.88 15.42
N VAL A 137 -11.41 -6.13 14.25
CA VAL A 137 -11.18 -7.36 13.48
C VAL A 137 -10.78 -7.05 12.04
N ILE A 138 -9.69 -7.66 11.60
CA ILE A 138 -9.18 -7.60 10.22
C ILE A 138 -9.59 -8.88 9.49
N LEU A 139 -10.18 -8.74 8.30
CA LEU A 139 -10.43 -9.85 7.38
C LEU A 139 -9.29 -9.92 6.35
N ARG A 140 -8.64 -11.08 6.24
CA ARG A 140 -7.67 -11.39 5.19
C ARG A 140 -8.30 -12.21 4.09
N HIS A 141 -8.16 -11.75 2.85
CA HIS A 141 -8.68 -12.43 1.66
C HIS A 141 -7.68 -13.43 1.06
N GLY A 142 -6.39 -13.31 1.37
CA GLY A 142 -5.33 -14.17 0.85
C GLY A 142 -4.20 -14.39 1.84
N LYS A 143 -3.35 -15.39 1.54
CA LYS A 143 -2.26 -15.80 2.44
C LYS A 143 -1.01 -14.89 2.34
N ILE A 144 -0.86 -14.15 1.24
CA ILE A 144 0.32 -13.33 1.00
C ILE A 144 0.32 -12.13 1.93
N LEU A 145 1.42 -11.94 2.64
CA LEU A 145 1.77 -10.71 3.36
C LEU A 145 3.28 -10.50 3.13
N ARG A 146 3.59 -9.69 2.14
CA ARG A 146 4.97 -9.42 1.73
C ARG A 146 5.20 -7.92 1.73
N VAL A 147 6.23 -7.49 2.46
CA VAL A 147 6.74 -6.12 2.46
C VAL A 147 7.99 -6.07 1.58
N VAL A 148 8.02 -5.12 0.66
CA VAL A 148 9.21 -4.83 -0.14
C VAL A 148 9.57 -3.38 0.12
N PHE A 149 10.78 -3.11 0.53
CA PHE A 149 11.25 -1.75 0.77
C PHE A 149 12.75 -1.64 0.48
N GLY A 150 13.22 -0.42 0.27
CA GLY A 150 14.63 -0.21 -0.03
C GLY A 150 14.98 1.26 -0.18
N ALA A 151 16.27 1.53 -0.28
CA ALA A 151 16.80 2.85 -0.62
C ALA A 151 16.48 3.21 -2.08
N ARG A 152 16.19 4.49 -2.35
CA ARG A 152 16.00 4.98 -3.72
C ARG A 152 17.29 5.04 -4.53
N LYS A 153 18.42 5.12 -3.82
CA LYS A 153 19.79 5.08 -4.37
C LYS A 153 20.63 4.16 -3.50
N PRO A 154 21.60 3.45 -4.07
CA PRO A 154 22.45 2.51 -3.31
C PRO A 154 23.15 3.15 -2.10
N GLU A 155 23.60 4.39 -2.24
CA GLU A 155 24.31 5.13 -1.18
C GLU A 155 23.39 5.54 -0.01
N GLU A 156 22.09 5.49 -0.16
CA GLU A 156 21.10 5.76 0.90
C GLU A 156 20.78 4.50 1.75
N GLU A 157 21.27 3.31 1.35
CA GLU A 157 21.05 2.09 2.11
C GLU A 157 21.86 2.10 3.41
N THR A 158 21.19 1.86 4.52
CA THR A 158 21.78 1.85 5.85
C THR A 158 21.77 0.47 6.48
N GLU A 159 22.69 0.21 7.42
CA GLU A 159 22.66 -1.04 8.21
C GLU A 159 21.34 -1.20 8.96
N LYS A 160 20.74 -0.10 9.45
CA LYS A 160 19.44 -0.10 10.10
C LYS A 160 18.34 -0.67 9.21
N MET A 161 18.37 -0.40 7.90
CA MET A 161 17.40 -0.98 6.95
C MET A 161 17.56 -2.50 6.84
N ARG A 162 18.80 -3.03 6.84
CA ARG A 162 19.07 -4.47 6.84
C ARG A 162 18.58 -5.14 8.14
N GLU A 163 18.82 -4.49 9.28
CA GLU A 163 18.31 -4.94 10.57
C GLU A 163 16.78 -4.98 10.60
N ILE A 164 16.11 -3.94 10.07
CA ILE A 164 14.65 -3.88 9.98
C ILE A 164 14.12 -5.02 9.12
N ALA A 165 14.70 -5.26 7.95
CA ALA A 165 14.28 -6.35 7.07
C ALA A 165 14.35 -7.70 7.78
N LYS A 166 15.45 -7.95 8.49
CA LYS A 166 15.67 -9.18 9.25
C LYS A 166 14.74 -9.30 10.47
N ASP A 167 14.54 -8.20 11.21
CA ASP A 167 13.71 -8.21 12.43
C ASP A 167 12.21 -8.32 12.11
N MET A 168 11.75 -7.68 11.03
CA MET A 168 10.33 -7.68 10.63
C MET A 168 9.91 -9.00 9.96
N ALA A 169 10.85 -9.75 9.37
CA ALA A 169 10.57 -11.05 8.77
C ALA A 169 10.17 -12.07 9.83
N CYS A 170 9.06 -12.78 9.61
CA CYS A 170 8.58 -13.84 10.49
C CYS A 170 7.73 -14.83 9.68
N GLU A 171 7.24 -15.90 10.30
CA GLU A 171 6.49 -16.99 9.64
C GLU A 171 5.40 -16.50 8.66
N ASN A 172 4.72 -15.41 9.00
CA ASN A 172 3.58 -14.91 8.21
C ASN A 172 3.86 -13.58 7.48
N ILE A 173 5.08 -13.05 7.59
CA ILE A 173 5.51 -11.81 6.92
C ILE A 173 6.81 -12.10 6.16
N GLU A 174 6.70 -12.10 4.86
CA GLU A 174 7.88 -12.08 3.99
C GLU A 174 8.37 -10.63 3.85
N VAL A 175 9.67 -10.41 4.03
CA VAL A 175 10.28 -9.07 3.90
C VAL A 175 11.42 -9.15 2.91
N ILE A 176 11.39 -8.26 1.93
CA ILE A 176 12.43 -8.12 0.91
C ILE A 176 13.04 -6.73 1.05
N LEU A 177 14.33 -6.66 1.39
CA LEU A 177 15.11 -5.46 1.19
C LEU A 177 15.53 -5.41 -0.29
N SER A 178 14.94 -4.48 -1.01
CA SER A 178 15.08 -4.39 -2.45
C SER A 178 16.39 -3.69 -2.83
N GLU A 179 17.11 -4.24 -3.80
CA GLU A 179 18.28 -3.60 -4.42
C GLU A 179 17.86 -2.47 -5.39
N ASP A 180 16.60 -2.50 -5.86
CA ASP A 180 16.00 -1.47 -6.71
C ASP A 180 14.52 -1.28 -6.38
N ILE A 181 14.25 -0.58 -5.30
CA ILE A 181 12.88 -0.35 -4.83
C ILE A 181 12.05 0.48 -5.81
N ARG A 182 12.68 1.33 -6.63
CA ARG A 182 11.96 2.11 -7.63
C ARG A 182 11.32 1.18 -8.65
N ARG A 183 12.08 0.18 -9.14
CA ARG A 183 11.58 -0.86 -10.04
C ARG A 183 10.55 -1.75 -9.36
N ASP A 184 10.84 -2.29 -8.18
CA ASP A 184 9.96 -3.27 -7.53
C ASP A 184 8.62 -2.65 -7.10
N ALA A 185 8.63 -1.40 -6.63
CA ALA A 185 7.41 -0.65 -6.34
C ALA A 185 6.62 -0.35 -7.62
N MET A 186 7.30 -0.02 -8.74
CA MET A 186 6.63 0.24 -10.01
C MET A 186 6.06 -1.04 -10.63
N VAL A 187 6.73 -2.17 -10.51
CA VAL A 187 6.20 -3.50 -10.90
C VAL A 187 4.88 -3.77 -10.18
N LYS A 188 4.80 -3.53 -8.87
CA LYS A 188 3.54 -3.65 -8.15
C LYS A 188 2.51 -2.62 -8.61
N PHE A 189 2.94 -1.37 -8.76
CA PHE A 189 2.06 -0.27 -9.15
C PHE A 189 1.45 -0.48 -10.53
N SER A 190 2.21 -1.09 -11.49
CA SER A 190 1.73 -1.43 -12.84
C SER A 190 0.56 -2.42 -12.87
N TYR A 191 0.30 -3.11 -11.76
CA TYR A 191 -0.90 -3.92 -11.57
C TYR A 191 -2.00 -3.13 -10.86
N VAL A 192 -1.68 -2.51 -9.72
CA VAL A 192 -2.67 -1.93 -8.81
C VAL A 192 -3.41 -0.76 -9.43
N SER A 193 -2.69 0.16 -10.10
CA SER A 193 -3.30 1.33 -10.73
C SER A 193 -4.10 0.93 -11.97
N PRO A 194 -3.55 0.24 -12.99
CA PRO A 194 -4.30 -0.10 -14.19
C PRO A 194 -5.57 -0.91 -13.96
N ILE A 195 -5.52 -1.93 -13.10
CA ILE A 195 -6.71 -2.74 -12.81
C ILE A 195 -7.79 -1.92 -12.09
N GLY A 196 -7.38 -1.01 -11.21
CA GLY A 196 -8.29 -0.09 -10.53
C GLY A 196 -8.93 0.91 -11.49
N VAL A 197 -8.12 1.49 -12.38
CA VAL A 197 -8.57 2.46 -13.39
C VAL A 197 -9.52 1.81 -14.39
N ALA A 198 -9.11 0.73 -15.04
CA ALA A 198 -9.94 0.03 -16.02
C ALA A 198 -11.20 -0.57 -15.38
N GLY A 199 -11.07 -1.13 -14.16
CA GLY A 199 -12.19 -1.65 -13.40
C GLY A 199 -13.25 -0.59 -13.09
N LEU A 200 -12.83 0.60 -12.68
CA LEU A 200 -13.76 1.71 -12.41
C LEU A 200 -14.32 2.31 -13.70
N TYR A 201 -13.48 2.50 -14.74
CA TYR A 201 -13.87 3.09 -16.00
C TYR A 201 -14.90 2.24 -16.76
N CYS A 202 -14.64 0.94 -16.89
CA CYS A 202 -15.51 0.00 -17.61
C CYS A 202 -16.59 -0.63 -16.70
N ASN A 203 -16.65 -0.29 -15.40
CA ASN A 203 -17.51 -0.96 -14.41
C ASN A 203 -17.28 -2.49 -14.43
N ALA A 204 -16.01 -2.91 -14.46
CA ALA A 204 -15.58 -4.27 -14.69
C ALA A 204 -15.18 -5.01 -13.41
N THR A 205 -15.34 -6.34 -13.43
CA THR A 205 -14.83 -7.27 -12.42
C THR A 205 -13.67 -8.09 -12.97
N ALA A 206 -13.07 -8.98 -12.18
CA ALA A 206 -12.00 -9.85 -12.65
C ALA A 206 -12.40 -10.67 -13.88
N ALA A 207 -13.66 -11.12 -13.97
CA ALA A 207 -14.16 -11.85 -15.13
C ALA A 207 -14.00 -11.10 -16.47
N ASP A 208 -14.11 -9.78 -16.44
CA ASP A 208 -14.01 -8.95 -17.65
C ASP A 208 -12.56 -8.77 -18.12
N PHE A 209 -11.60 -8.90 -17.20
CA PHE A 209 -10.17 -8.91 -17.53
C PHE A 209 -9.66 -10.30 -17.95
N GLN A 210 -10.37 -11.37 -17.58
CA GLN A 210 -10.01 -12.76 -17.91
C GLN A 210 -10.39 -13.17 -19.33
N LYS A 211 -11.23 -12.41 -20.01
CA LYS A 211 -11.68 -12.62 -21.39
C LYS A 211 -11.34 -11.42 -22.27
N ASP A 212 -11.33 -11.59 -23.58
CA ASP A 212 -11.16 -10.51 -24.52
C ASP A 212 -12.35 -9.52 -24.43
N GLY A 213 -12.06 -8.24 -24.52
CA GLY A 213 -13.04 -7.18 -24.41
C GLY A 213 -12.45 -5.84 -23.96
N GLU A 214 -13.30 -4.81 -23.89
CA GLU A 214 -12.89 -3.41 -23.64
C GLU A 214 -12.06 -3.26 -22.35
N ALA A 215 -12.52 -3.87 -21.25
CA ALA A 215 -11.82 -3.76 -19.96
C ALA A 215 -10.41 -4.35 -20.01
N ARG A 216 -10.25 -5.52 -20.66
CA ARG A 216 -8.94 -6.17 -20.82
C ARG A 216 -8.01 -5.33 -21.71
N GLU A 217 -8.50 -4.80 -22.83
CA GLU A 217 -7.68 -3.96 -23.71
C GLU A 217 -7.27 -2.65 -23.03
N MET A 218 -8.19 -2.01 -22.32
CA MET A 218 -7.86 -0.82 -21.53
C MET A 218 -6.82 -1.13 -20.44
N PHE A 219 -6.95 -2.26 -19.74
CA PHE A 219 -5.98 -2.69 -18.73
C PHE A 219 -4.57 -2.85 -19.32
N LYS A 220 -4.45 -3.50 -20.49
CA LYS A 220 -3.19 -3.67 -21.22
C LYS A 220 -2.59 -2.31 -21.63
N ALA A 221 -3.42 -1.42 -22.18
CA ALA A 221 -2.99 -0.10 -22.62
C ALA A 221 -2.47 0.75 -21.46
N LEU A 222 -3.17 0.76 -20.32
CA LEU A 222 -2.73 1.46 -19.10
C LEU A 222 -1.41 0.92 -18.55
N ILE A 223 -1.18 -0.41 -18.61
CA ILE A 223 0.13 -1.00 -18.22
C ILE A 223 1.22 -0.53 -19.19
N THR A 224 0.94 -0.51 -20.48
CA THR A 224 1.90 -0.04 -21.50
C THR A 224 2.28 1.42 -21.28
N GLU A 225 1.33 2.27 -20.91
CA GLU A 225 1.61 3.67 -20.56
C GLU A 225 2.49 3.79 -19.29
N ILE A 226 2.26 2.95 -18.26
CA ILE A 226 3.15 2.88 -17.09
C ILE A 226 4.56 2.45 -17.49
N VAL A 227 4.69 1.48 -18.38
CA VAL A 227 6.01 1.02 -18.86
C VAL A 227 6.73 2.17 -19.58
N ALA A 228 6.05 2.88 -20.49
CA ALA A 228 6.62 4.02 -21.21
C ALA A 228 7.06 5.14 -20.27
N LEU A 229 6.23 5.48 -19.28
CA LEU A 229 6.57 6.45 -18.24
C LEU A 229 7.80 6.00 -17.44
N SER A 230 7.83 4.73 -17.04
CA SER A 230 8.92 4.16 -16.23
C SER A 230 10.26 4.21 -16.96
N HIS A 231 10.31 3.88 -18.25
CA HIS A 231 11.52 4.00 -19.05
C HIS A 231 12.07 5.42 -19.06
N THR A 232 11.21 6.43 -19.21
CA THR A 232 11.63 7.84 -19.16
C THR A 232 12.11 8.25 -17.75
N MET A 233 11.60 7.61 -16.70
CA MET A 233 12.06 7.76 -15.33
C MET A 233 13.38 7.00 -15.06
N GLY A 234 13.95 6.28 -16.03
CA GLY A 234 15.15 5.45 -15.89
C GLY A 234 14.88 4.15 -15.09
N ILE A 235 13.68 3.59 -15.20
CA ILE A 235 13.31 2.32 -14.57
C ILE A 235 13.10 1.27 -15.67
N GLU A 236 13.95 0.25 -15.64
CA GLU A 236 13.91 -0.85 -16.60
C GLU A 236 13.32 -2.12 -15.97
N PHE A 237 12.55 -2.86 -16.75
CA PHE A 237 11.94 -4.12 -16.34
C PHE A 237 12.59 -5.31 -17.02
N GLN A 238 12.72 -6.42 -16.30
CA GLN A 238 13.29 -7.67 -16.81
C GLN A 238 12.23 -8.60 -17.41
N GLU A 239 10.96 -8.25 -17.29
CA GLU A 239 9.82 -9.05 -17.73
C GLU A 239 8.77 -8.17 -18.42
N ASP A 240 7.94 -8.78 -19.25
CA ASP A 240 6.76 -8.13 -19.84
C ASP A 240 5.69 -7.94 -18.75
N LEU A 241 5.45 -6.68 -18.36
CA LEU A 241 4.49 -6.36 -17.31
C LEU A 241 3.04 -6.59 -17.74
N VAL A 242 2.72 -6.55 -19.04
CA VAL A 242 1.38 -6.87 -19.53
C VAL A 242 1.11 -8.35 -19.33
N GLU A 243 2.01 -9.22 -19.80
CA GLU A 243 1.87 -10.67 -19.60
C GLU A 243 1.84 -11.05 -18.12
N ARG A 244 2.75 -10.46 -17.33
CA ARG A 244 2.82 -10.69 -15.89
C ARG A 244 1.49 -10.36 -15.20
N ASN A 245 0.94 -9.19 -15.48
CA ASN A 245 -0.26 -8.72 -14.82
C ASN A 245 -1.51 -9.49 -15.28
N LEU A 246 -1.58 -9.92 -16.52
CA LEU A 246 -2.62 -10.82 -17.00
C LEU A 246 -2.58 -12.19 -16.28
N LYS A 247 -1.38 -12.73 -16.01
CA LYS A 247 -1.21 -13.97 -15.22
C LYS A 247 -1.67 -13.80 -13.77
N ILE A 248 -1.54 -12.59 -13.19
CA ILE A 248 -2.06 -12.29 -11.84
C ILE A 248 -3.60 -12.27 -11.83
N VAL A 249 -4.22 -11.72 -12.88
CA VAL A 249 -5.68 -11.65 -12.98
C VAL A 249 -6.33 -13.01 -13.23
N ALA A 250 -5.67 -13.88 -13.99
CA ALA A 250 -6.23 -15.16 -14.45
C ALA A 250 -6.84 -16.05 -13.34
N PRO A 251 -6.22 -16.22 -12.15
CA PRO A 251 -6.77 -17.06 -11.08
C PRO A 251 -7.73 -16.32 -10.13
N LEU A 252 -8.05 -15.05 -10.34
CA LEU A 252 -8.93 -14.31 -9.44
C LEU A 252 -10.37 -14.82 -9.53
N ALA A 253 -11.11 -14.73 -8.42
CA ALA A 253 -12.54 -15.00 -8.43
C ALA A 253 -13.24 -14.03 -9.40
N PRO A 254 -14.16 -14.52 -10.24
CA PRO A 254 -14.79 -13.71 -11.32
C PRO A 254 -15.38 -12.38 -10.85
N GLU A 255 -15.97 -12.37 -9.67
CA GLU A 255 -16.62 -11.21 -9.04
C GLU A 255 -15.65 -10.25 -8.33
N ALA A 256 -14.36 -10.57 -8.28
CA ALA A 256 -13.37 -9.76 -7.56
C ALA A 256 -13.27 -8.36 -8.16
N THR A 257 -13.19 -7.37 -7.25
CA THR A 257 -13.00 -5.95 -7.56
C THR A 257 -11.87 -5.36 -6.74
N THR A 258 -11.35 -4.22 -7.13
CA THR A 258 -10.29 -3.51 -6.42
C THR A 258 -10.82 -2.77 -5.18
N SER A 259 -9.91 -2.41 -4.26
CA SER A 259 -10.27 -1.58 -3.10
C SER A 259 -10.77 -0.20 -3.53
N MET A 260 -10.17 0.39 -4.58
CA MET A 260 -10.59 1.69 -5.12
C MET A 260 -12.03 1.63 -5.64
N GLN A 261 -12.40 0.61 -6.42
CA GLN A 261 -13.78 0.41 -6.88
C GLN A 261 -14.75 0.29 -5.71
N ARG A 262 -14.44 -0.55 -4.72
CA ARG A 262 -15.30 -0.74 -3.55
C ARG A 262 -15.51 0.54 -2.74
N ASP A 263 -14.45 1.34 -2.58
CA ASP A 263 -14.53 2.62 -1.88
C ASP A 263 -15.42 3.61 -2.66
N VAL A 264 -15.24 3.73 -3.99
CA VAL A 264 -16.05 4.60 -4.85
C VAL A 264 -17.52 4.16 -4.87
N TYR A 265 -17.80 2.86 -5.08
CA TYR A 265 -19.18 2.35 -5.11
C TYR A 265 -19.90 2.50 -3.76
N ALA A 266 -19.15 2.48 -2.67
CA ALA A 266 -19.69 2.74 -1.34
C ALA A 266 -19.80 4.24 -0.99
N GLY A 267 -19.53 5.15 -1.93
CA GLY A 267 -19.54 6.60 -1.71
C GLY A 267 -18.47 7.06 -0.70
N LYS A 268 -17.42 6.29 -0.49
CA LYS A 268 -16.32 6.59 0.41
C LYS A 268 -15.20 7.31 -0.32
N LYS A 269 -14.37 8.06 0.45
CA LYS A 269 -13.13 8.60 -0.07
C LYS A 269 -12.23 7.46 -0.57
N SER A 270 -11.70 7.58 -1.79
CA SER A 270 -10.89 6.57 -2.45
C SER A 270 -9.47 7.06 -2.72
N GLU A 271 -8.59 6.16 -3.18
CA GLU A 271 -7.20 6.50 -3.53
C GLU A 271 -7.05 6.96 -5.00
N ILE A 272 -8.11 7.50 -5.59
CA ILE A 272 -8.14 7.87 -7.00
C ILE A 272 -7.08 8.92 -7.35
N ASP A 273 -6.82 9.88 -6.45
CA ASP A 273 -5.78 10.90 -6.68
C ASP A 273 -4.40 10.24 -6.89
N GLY A 274 -4.01 9.35 -5.99
CA GLY A 274 -2.70 8.69 -6.06
C GLY A 274 -2.59 7.59 -7.11
N LEU A 275 -3.69 6.97 -7.48
CA LEU A 275 -3.70 5.86 -8.45
C LEU A 275 -4.01 6.29 -9.89
N VAL A 276 -4.58 7.47 -10.08
CA VAL A 276 -4.99 7.99 -11.41
C VAL A 276 -4.35 9.34 -11.69
N TYR A 277 -4.72 10.36 -10.93
CA TYR A 277 -4.31 11.74 -11.23
C TYR A 277 -2.80 11.96 -11.04
N GLU A 278 -2.17 11.26 -10.09
CA GLU A 278 -0.72 11.33 -9.90
C GLU A 278 0.04 10.82 -11.12
N ILE A 279 -0.46 9.78 -11.78
CA ILE A 279 0.18 9.25 -13.00
C ILE A 279 0.09 10.25 -14.15
N VAL A 280 -1.05 10.91 -14.29
CA VAL A 280 -1.20 12.00 -15.28
C VAL A 280 -0.25 13.17 -14.96
N ARG A 281 -0.06 13.50 -13.67
CA ARG A 281 0.93 14.52 -13.26
C ARG A 281 2.36 14.11 -13.61
N LEU A 282 2.73 12.86 -13.33
CA LEU A 282 4.05 12.32 -13.68
C LEU A 282 4.25 12.27 -15.20
N GLY A 283 3.25 11.86 -15.98
CA GLY A 283 3.31 11.92 -17.45
C GLY A 283 3.66 13.31 -17.96
N LYS A 284 3.01 14.35 -17.42
CA LYS A 284 3.31 15.74 -17.75
C LYS A 284 4.70 16.19 -17.31
N GLU A 285 5.12 15.79 -16.12
CA GLU A 285 6.44 16.11 -15.56
C GLU A 285 7.57 15.53 -16.41
N TYR A 286 7.40 14.29 -16.87
CA TYR A 286 8.40 13.57 -17.66
C TYR A 286 8.20 13.71 -19.18
N GLY A 287 7.16 14.45 -19.63
CA GLY A 287 6.88 14.67 -21.05
C GLY A 287 6.42 13.41 -21.78
N VAL A 288 5.79 12.47 -21.09
CA VAL A 288 5.28 11.22 -21.65
C VAL A 288 3.76 11.32 -21.83
N PRO A 289 3.22 11.17 -23.06
CA PRO A 289 1.79 11.14 -23.28
C PRO A 289 1.18 9.85 -22.70
N LEU A 290 0.08 10.01 -21.95
CA LEU A 290 -0.63 8.91 -21.28
C LEU A 290 -2.13 8.98 -21.66
N PRO A 291 -2.51 8.75 -22.93
CA PRO A 291 -3.86 9.00 -23.43
C PRO A 291 -4.96 8.22 -22.71
N GLU A 292 -4.73 6.96 -22.31
CA GLU A 292 -5.75 6.20 -21.61
C GLU A 292 -5.89 6.63 -20.14
N TYR A 293 -4.79 6.99 -19.47
CA TYR A 293 -4.86 7.62 -18.14
C TYR A 293 -5.53 8.99 -18.18
N GLU A 294 -5.21 9.84 -19.17
CA GLU A 294 -5.80 11.16 -19.33
C GLU A 294 -7.30 11.07 -19.60
N LYS A 295 -7.72 10.16 -20.47
CA LYS A 295 -9.12 9.84 -20.78
C LYS A 295 -9.88 9.38 -19.52
N ALA A 296 -9.30 8.46 -18.75
CA ALA A 296 -9.91 7.99 -17.51
C ALA A 296 -10.00 9.10 -16.46
N ALA A 297 -8.93 9.87 -16.29
CA ALA A 297 -8.88 11.01 -15.37
C ALA A 297 -9.94 12.07 -15.69
N ALA A 298 -10.11 12.43 -16.97
CA ALA A 298 -11.14 13.38 -17.41
C ALA A 298 -12.54 12.91 -17.02
N ARG A 299 -12.87 11.65 -17.36
CA ARG A 299 -14.18 11.06 -17.01
C ARG A 299 -14.42 11.02 -15.50
N PHE A 300 -13.42 10.64 -14.72
CA PHE A 300 -13.55 10.57 -13.25
C PHE A 300 -13.72 11.97 -12.64
N HIS A 301 -13.04 12.96 -13.19
CA HIS A 301 -13.21 14.34 -12.77
C HIS A 301 -14.63 14.87 -13.06
N GLU A 302 -15.20 14.57 -14.25
CA GLU A 302 -16.59 14.90 -14.59
C GLU A 302 -17.59 14.26 -13.64
N GLN A 303 -17.28 13.06 -13.13
CA GLN A 303 -18.08 12.35 -12.12
C GLN A 303 -17.88 12.89 -10.68
N GLY A 304 -17.03 13.90 -10.49
CA GLY A 304 -16.72 14.49 -9.19
C GLY A 304 -15.85 13.59 -8.30
N LEU A 305 -15.21 12.57 -8.86
CA LEU A 305 -14.30 11.70 -8.12
C LEU A 305 -12.95 12.41 -7.89
N LYS A 306 -12.51 12.48 -6.61
CA LYS A 306 -11.31 13.23 -6.18
C LYS A 306 -10.39 12.37 -5.34
#